data_f1024a60240d7d2cdc233da6d9bedd34
#
_entry.id   f1024a60240d7d2cdc233da6d9bedd34
#
_cell.length_a   1.000
_cell.length_b   1.000
_cell.length_c   1.000
_cell.angle_alpha   90.00
_cell.angle_beta   90.00
_cell.angle_gamma   90.00
#
_symmetry.space_group_name_H-M   'P 1'
#
loop_
_entity.id
_entity.type
_entity.pdbx_description
1 polymer ?
#
loop_
_entity_poly.entity_id
_entity_poly.type
_entity_poly.pdbx_seq_one_letter_code
_entity_poly.pdbx_strand_id
1 'polypeptide(L)'
;MSSTISRAIPRLDGKSKARGEASYIGDYAHDGVLTARFYRSPFCRGRIRSITIPELPDGYYVVDHRSVPGSNEVPLIKNDWPAFAVDEIRYVGQIILVLAGPDPVVLDELLGRIEIDYEEQEPAVTLDDALALKGGPIHGNDNLYADLELRRGDPEGVFSSAARVIEGEYSTG
;
A
#
# COMPACT_ATOMS: atom_id res chain seq x y z
N MET A 1 14.24 -10.49 43.63
CA MET A 1 13.45 -9.89 42.55
C MET A 1 12.71 -11.01 41.84
N SER A 2 11.38 -11.00 41.87
CA SER A 2 10.57 -12.02 41.17
C SER A 2 10.65 -11.77 39.66
N SER A 3 11.25 -12.69 38.91
CA SER A 3 11.31 -12.60 37.44
C SER A 3 9.90 -12.71 36.85
N THR A 4 9.49 -11.77 36.00
CA THR A 4 8.25 -11.83 35.21
C THR A 4 8.39 -12.74 34.00
N ILE A 5 9.60 -13.18 33.70
CA ILE A 5 9.88 -14.13 32.61
C ILE A 5 9.35 -15.51 33.04
N SER A 6 8.66 -16.18 32.13
CA SER A 6 8.04 -17.51 32.34
C SER A 6 6.83 -17.55 33.30
N ARG A 7 6.23 -16.41 33.64
CA ARG A 7 4.93 -16.39 34.31
C ARG A 7 3.80 -16.17 33.32
N ALA A 8 2.71 -16.91 33.47
CA ALA A 8 1.48 -16.64 32.75
C ALA A 8 0.88 -15.32 33.23
N ILE A 9 1.10 -14.25 32.42
CA ILE A 9 0.52 -12.93 32.69
C ILE A 9 -0.74 -12.80 31.87
N PRO A 10 -1.91 -12.56 32.49
CA PRO A 10 -3.13 -12.32 31.74
C PRO A 10 -2.98 -11.09 30.82
N ARG A 11 -3.50 -11.20 29.60
CA ARG A 11 -3.56 -10.08 28.67
C ARG A 11 -4.46 -8.99 29.24
N LEU A 12 -4.02 -7.73 29.24
CA LEU A 12 -4.74 -6.59 29.84
C LEU A 12 -6.16 -6.42 29.27
N ASP A 13 -6.32 -6.59 27.97
CA ASP A 13 -7.59 -6.45 27.26
C ASP A 13 -8.32 -7.79 27.02
N GLY A 14 -7.77 -8.89 27.54
CA GLY A 14 -8.30 -10.23 27.29
C GLY A 14 -9.71 -10.43 27.87
N LYS A 15 -9.97 -9.86 29.05
CA LYS A 15 -11.27 -10.01 29.73
C LYS A 15 -12.38 -9.23 29.00
N SER A 16 -12.11 -8.00 28.59
CA SER A 16 -13.07 -7.18 27.86
C SER A 16 -13.35 -7.76 26.47
N LYS A 17 -12.32 -8.25 25.78
CA LYS A 17 -12.49 -8.94 24.49
C LYS A 17 -13.32 -10.22 24.60
N ALA A 18 -13.03 -11.04 25.60
CA ALA A 18 -13.77 -12.29 25.82
C ALA A 18 -15.26 -12.07 26.17
N ARG A 19 -15.61 -10.90 26.69
CA ARG A 19 -16.98 -10.51 27.03
C ARG A 19 -17.70 -9.72 25.96
N GLY A 20 -17.02 -9.36 24.86
CA GLY A 20 -17.56 -8.46 23.83
C GLY A 20 -17.69 -6.99 24.29
N GLU A 21 -16.98 -6.62 25.36
CA GLU A 21 -17.00 -5.26 25.96
C GLU A 21 -15.88 -4.37 25.39
N ALA A 22 -14.98 -4.93 24.56
CA ALA A 22 -13.89 -4.16 23.97
C ALA A 22 -14.41 -3.31 22.83
N SER A 23 -14.15 -1.99 22.89
CA SER A 23 -14.50 -1.06 21.81
C SER A 23 -13.38 -0.97 20.79
N TYR A 24 -13.75 -0.96 19.52
CA TYR A 24 -12.89 -0.75 18.36
C TYR A 24 -13.23 0.58 17.72
N ILE A 25 -12.38 1.05 16.78
CA ILE A 25 -12.57 2.35 16.11
C ILE A 25 -13.96 2.47 15.48
N GLY A 26 -14.48 1.38 14.89
CA GLY A 26 -15.81 1.35 14.26
C GLY A 26 -16.99 1.46 15.23
N ASP A 27 -16.77 1.27 16.54
CA ASP A 27 -17.80 1.34 17.56
C ASP A 27 -17.99 2.76 18.11
N TYR A 28 -17.08 3.68 17.78
CA TYR A 28 -17.17 5.06 18.19
C TYR A 28 -18.03 5.88 17.21
N ALA A 29 -19.17 6.36 17.69
CA ALA A 29 -20.00 7.30 16.96
C ALA A 29 -19.76 8.72 17.48
N HIS A 30 -19.52 9.65 16.55
CA HIS A 30 -19.40 11.07 16.84
C HIS A 30 -20.34 11.87 15.94
N ASP A 31 -20.94 12.90 16.47
CA ASP A 31 -21.80 13.79 15.69
C ASP A 31 -20.97 14.52 14.61
N GLY A 32 -21.49 14.57 13.41
CA GLY A 32 -20.87 15.27 12.29
C GLY A 32 -19.68 14.56 11.64
N VAL A 33 -19.39 13.30 12.02
CA VAL A 33 -18.39 12.49 11.34
C VAL A 33 -18.86 12.11 9.94
N LEU A 34 -17.97 12.30 8.96
CA LEU A 34 -18.20 11.84 7.60
C LEU A 34 -17.62 10.44 7.40
N THR A 35 -18.34 9.61 6.68
CA THR A 35 -17.80 8.36 6.15
C THR A 35 -16.94 8.65 4.94
N ALA A 36 -15.83 7.94 4.78
CA ALA A 36 -14.97 8.03 3.62
C ALA A 36 -14.96 6.72 2.83
N ARG A 37 -14.90 6.85 1.49
CA ARG A 37 -14.77 5.74 0.55
C ARG A 37 -13.64 6.03 -0.42
N PHE A 38 -12.76 5.05 -0.62
CA PHE A 38 -11.63 5.18 -1.53
C PHE A 38 -12.02 4.69 -2.92
N TYR A 39 -11.77 5.53 -3.93
CA TYR A 39 -11.72 5.06 -5.31
C TYR A 39 -10.31 4.56 -5.62
N ARG A 40 -10.23 3.28 -5.92
CA ARG A 40 -8.95 2.60 -6.16
C ARG A 40 -8.85 2.15 -7.59
N SER A 41 -7.64 2.14 -8.14
CA SER A 41 -7.41 1.65 -9.49
C SER A 41 -7.81 0.18 -9.64
N PRO A 42 -8.65 -0.16 -10.63
CA PRO A 42 -8.88 -1.55 -11.02
C PRO A 42 -7.76 -2.10 -11.93
N PHE A 43 -6.82 -1.26 -12.36
CA PHE A 43 -5.78 -1.58 -13.33
C PHE A 43 -4.43 -1.77 -12.65
N CYS A 44 -3.59 -2.64 -13.24
CA CYS A 44 -2.26 -2.92 -12.72
C CYS A 44 -1.27 -1.81 -13.02
N ARG A 45 -1.34 -1.24 -14.24
CA ARG A 45 -0.44 -0.19 -14.71
C ARG A 45 -1.08 0.62 -15.83
N GLY A 46 -0.85 1.92 -15.82
CA GLY A 46 -1.29 2.79 -16.90
C GLY A 46 -1.18 4.26 -16.57
N ARG A 47 -1.65 5.07 -17.49
CA ARG A 47 -1.69 6.53 -17.36
C ARG A 47 -3.14 7.01 -17.34
N ILE A 48 -3.48 7.81 -16.34
CA ILE A 48 -4.78 8.47 -16.23
C ILE A 48 -4.78 9.65 -17.21
N ARG A 49 -5.75 9.66 -18.14
CA ARG A 49 -5.96 10.77 -19.07
C ARG A 49 -6.94 11.78 -18.53
N SER A 50 -8.03 11.31 -17.97
CA SER A 50 -9.03 12.15 -17.30
C SER A 50 -9.83 11.36 -16.27
N ILE A 51 -10.40 12.08 -15.31
CA ILE A 51 -11.31 11.56 -14.30
C ILE A 51 -12.57 12.39 -14.34
N THR A 52 -13.70 11.75 -14.63
CA THR A 52 -15.03 12.37 -14.57
C THR A 52 -15.69 12.01 -13.25
N ILE A 53 -15.92 13.00 -12.41
CA ILE A 53 -16.58 12.85 -11.12
C ILE A 53 -18.03 13.31 -11.29
N PRO A 54 -19.04 12.54 -10.83
CA PRO A 54 -20.43 12.96 -10.88
C PRO A 54 -20.64 14.21 -10.01
N GLU A 55 -21.72 14.95 -10.27
CA GLU A 55 -22.15 16.04 -9.41
C GLU A 55 -22.39 15.51 -7.98
N LEU A 56 -21.76 16.16 -7.01
CA LEU A 56 -21.86 15.77 -5.61
C LEU A 56 -23.00 16.52 -4.92
N PRO A 57 -23.86 15.83 -4.15
CA PRO A 57 -24.83 16.48 -3.30
C PRO A 57 -24.18 17.34 -2.21
N ASP A 58 -24.95 18.24 -1.62
CA ASP A 58 -24.50 19.04 -0.48
C ASP A 58 -24.01 18.15 0.68
N GLY A 59 -22.86 18.51 1.27
CA GLY A 59 -22.24 17.75 2.34
C GLY A 59 -21.39 16.56 1.89
N TYR A 60 -21.22 16.37 0.57
CA TYR A 60 -20.30 15.39 0.01
C TYR A 60 -19.08 16.08 -0.60
N TYR A 61 -17.93 15.46 -0.43
CA TYR A 61 -16.65 16.06 -0.80
C TYR A 61 -15.79 15.04 -1.55
N VAL A 62 -14.95 15.55 -2.47
CA VAL A 62 -13.87 14.80 -3.09
C VAL A 62 -12.54 15.29 -2.58
N VAL A 63 -11.64 14.34 -2.29
CA VAL A 63 -10.27 14.60 -1.88
C VAL A 63 -9.35 13.79 -2.81
N ASP A 64 -8.41 14.46 -3.45
CA ASP A 64 -7.42 13.86 -4.34
C ASP A 64 -6.02 14.48 -4.08
N HIS A 65 -5.05 14.20 -4.94
CA HIS A 65 -3.70 14.73 -4.84
C HIS A 65 -3.63 16.26 -4.75
N ARG A 66 -4.59 16.99 -5.33
CA ARG A 66 -4.67 18.46 -5.31
C ARG A 66 -5.14 19.00 -3.97
N SER A 67 -5.82 18.18 -3.20
CA SER A 67 -6.34 18.51 -1.86
C SER A 67 -5.29 18.35 -0.76
N VAL A 68 -4.15 17.71 -1.05
CA VAL A 68 -3.08 17.50 -0.07
C VAL A 68 -2.36 18.82 0.19
N PRO A 69 -2.36 19.35 1.44
CA PRO A 69 -1.77 20.67 1.73
C PRO A 69 -0.24 20.69 1.73
N GLY A 70 0.41 19.55 1.59
CA GLY A 70 1.87 19.39 1.57
C GLY A 70 2.31 18.54 0.38
N SER A 71 3.29 17.66 0.61
CA SER A 71 3.71 16.69 -0.39
C SER A 71 2.69 15.55 -0.48
N ASN A 72 2.34 15.17 -1.71
CA ASN A 72 1.53 13.96 -1.98
C ASN A 72 2.34 12.66 -1.81
N GLU A 73 3.51 12.71 -1.20
CA GLU A 73 4.39 11.58 -0.99
C GLU A 73 4.37 11.14 0.47
N VAL A 74 4.32 9.83 0.69
CA VAL A 74 4.43 9.23 2.02
C VAL A 74 5.91 9.01 2.33
N PRO A 75 6.50 9.76 3.28
CA PRO A 75 7.92 9.66 3.60
C PRO A 75 8.18 8.43 4.46
N LEU A 76 8.52 7.30 3.84
CA LEU A 76 9.01 6.12 4.54
C LEU A 76 10.54 6.08 4.53
N ILE A 77 11.14 5.28 3.63
CA ILE A 77 12.60 5.20 3.44
C ILE A 77 13.01 6.09 2.26
N LYS A 78 12.23 6.07 1.20
CA LYS A 78 12.32 6.98 0.05
C LYS A 78 10.97 7.67 -0.13
N ASN A 79 10.99 8.87 -0.69
CA ASN A 79 9.77 9.62 -1.01
C ASN A 79 9.30 9.23 -2.42
N ASP A 80 8.94 7.97 -2.60
CA ASP A 80 8.55 7.39 -3.89
C ASP A 80 7.14 6.79 -3.90
N TRP A 81 6.41 6.93 -2.79
CA TRP A 81 5.06 6.42 -2.65
C TRP A 81 4.05 7.57 -2.57
N PRO A 82 3.35 7.89 -3.66
CA PRO A 82 2.30 8.90 -3.62
C PRO A 82 1.10 8.42 -2.77
N ALA A 83 0.56 9.31 -1.95
CA ALA A 83 -0.66 9.05 -1.19
C ALA A 83 -1.87 8.86 -2.14
N PHE A 84 -1.93 9.68 -3.19
CA PHE A 84 -2.89 9.57 -4.28
C PHE A 84 -2.16 9.47 -5.61
N ALA A 85 -2.66 8.65 -6.53
CA ALA A 85 -2.18 8.66 -7.90
C ALA A 85 -2.45 10.04 -8.55
N VAL A 86 -1.48 10.52 -9.32
CA VAL A 86 -1.63 11.80 -10.05
C VAL A 86 -2.04 11.50 -11.49
N ASP A 87 -1.10 11.01 -12.27
CA ASP A 87 -1.29 10.69 -13.70
C ASP A 87 -0.87 9.25 -14.04
N GLU A 88 -0.18 8.56 -13.12
CA GLU A 88 0.26 7.18 -13.30
C GLU A 88 -0.34 6.24 -12.27
N ILE A 89 -0.79 5.09 -12.76
CA ILE A 89 -1.16 3.93 -11.97
C ILE A 89 0.00 2.93 -12.02
N ARG A 90 0.47 2.51 -10.86
CA ARG A 90 1.63 1.63 -10.71
C ARG A 90 1.28 0.24 -10.19
N TYR A 91 0.09 0.09 -9.57
CA TYR A 91 -0.40 -1.19 -9.06
C TYR A 91 -1.92 -1.19 -8.87
N VAL A 92 -2.49 -2.37 -8.90
CA VAL A 92 -3.92 -2.58 -8.60
C VAL A 92 -4.23 -2.13 -7.18
N GLY A 93 -5.33 -1.39 -7.02
CA GLY A 93 -5.75 -0.89 -5.71
C GLY A 93 -5.07 0.41 -5.28
N GLN A 94 -4.22 1.03 -6.11
CA GLN A 94 -3.67 2.36 -5.84
C GLN A 94 -4.79 3.37 -5.67
N ILE A 95 -4.69 4.21 -4.63
CA ILE A 95 -5.72 5.21 -4.32
C ILE A 95 -5.62 6.34 -5.35
N ILE A 96 -6.75 6.67 -5.97
CA ILE A 96 -6.85 7.78 -6.93
C ILE A 96 -7.51 8.98 -6.25
N LEU A 97 -8.62 8.77 -5.57
CA LEU A 97 -9.33 9.78 -4.80
C LEU A 97 -10.13 9.15 -3.66
N VAL A 98 -10.64 10.01 -2.79
CA VAL A 98 -11.55 9.66 -1.70
C VAL A 98 -12.81 10.49 -1.86
N LEU A 99 -13.97 9.86 -1.71
CA LEU A 99 -15.24 10.55 -1.46
C LEU A 99 -15.54 10.51 0.03
N ALA A 100 -16.00 11.62 0.58
CA ALA A 100 -16.45 11.73 1.97
C ALA A 100 -17.84 12.33 2.04
N GLY A 101 -18.69 11.79 2.92
CA GLY A 101 -20.06 12.25 3.08
C GLY A 101 -20.79 11.57 4.24
N PRO A 102 -21.99 12.03 4.59
CA PRO A 102 -22.74 11.54 5.75
C PRO A 102 -23.31 10.14 5.53
N ASP A 103 -23.72 9.78 4.30
CA ASP A 103 -24.36 8.50 4.00
C ASP A 103 -23.46 7.59 3.18
N PRO A 104 -23.07 6.42 3.71
CA PRO A 104 -22.22 5.47 3.01
C PRO A 104 -22.87 4.85 1.76
N VAL A 105 -24.20 4.74 1.71
CA VAL A 105 -24.89 4.17 0.54
C VAL A 105 -24.78 5.13 -0.65
N VAL A 106 -25.01 6.42 -0.40
CA VAL A 106 -24.85 7.46 -1.43
C VAL A 106 -23.38 7.53 -1.90
N LEU A 107 -22.41 7.36 -1.00
CA LEU A 107 -20.99 7.31 -1.39
C LEU A 107 -20.70 6.13 -2.32
N ASP A 108 -21.24 4.96 -2.05
CA ASP A 108 -21.04 3.77 -2.88
C ASP A 108 -21.69 3.94 -4.27
N GLU A 109 -22.88 4.60 -4.35
CA GLU A 109 -23.52 4.97 -5.62
C GLU A 109 -22.69 5.99 -6.41
N LEU A 110 -22.15 7.02 -5.74
CA LEU A 110 -21.31 8.04 -6.37
C LEU A 110 -20.00 7.43 -6.90
N LEU A 111 -19.36 6.52 -6.13
CA LEU A 111 -18.18 5.80 -6.59
C LEU A 111 -18.44 4.99 -7.85
N GLY A 112 -19.59 4.33 -7.95
CA GLY A 112 -19.98 3.57 -9.14
C GLY A 112 -20.22 4.43 -10.40
N ARG A 113 -20.31 5.75 -10.25
CA ARG A 113 -20.52 6.71 -11.35
C ARG A 113 -19.23 7.47 -11.74
N ILE A 114 -18.13 7.23 -11.04
CA ILE A 114 -16.82 7.79 -11.43
C ILE A 114 -16.34 7.06 -12.67
N GLU A 115 -15.96 7.82 -13.69
CA GLU A 115 -15.38 7.31 -14.93
C GLU A 115 -13.93 7.77 -15.06
N ILE A 116 -13.03 6.87 -15.45
CA ILE A 116 -11.64 7.18 -15.73
C ILE A 116 -11.33 6.82 -17.19
N ASP A 117 -10.87 7.80 -17.95
CA ASP A 117 -10.20 7.57 -19.23
C ASP A 117 -8.72 7.27 -18.96
N TYR A 118 -8.28 6.11 -19.40
CA TYR A 118 -7.08 5.50 -18.91
C TYR A 118 -6.34 4.76 -20.03
N GLU A 119 -5.07 5.02 -20.16
CA GLU A 119 -4.18 4.33 -21.10
C GLU A 119 -3.49 3.16 -20.39
N GLU A 120 -3.94 1.95 -20.70
CA GLU A 120 -3.35 0.75 -20.13
C GLU A 120 -1.93 0.53 -20.64
N GLN A 121 -1.03 0.15 -19.76
CA GLN A 121 0.37 -0.15 -20.02
C GLN A 121 0.70 -1.56 -19.56
N GLU A 122 1.73 -2.16 -20.15
CA GLU A 122 2.17 -3.50 -19.79
C GLU A 122 2.70 -3.53 -18.34
N PRO A 123 2.11 -4.34 -17.43
CA PRO A 123 2.58 -4.44 -16.07
C PRO A 123 3.76 -5.41 -15.93
N ALA A 124 4.65 -5.16 -14.98
CA ALA A 124 5.59 -6.14 -14.48
C ALA A 124 4.95 -6.85 -13.28
N VAL A 125 4.53 -8.11 -13.43
CA VAL A 125 3.79 -8.86 -12.39
C VAL A 125 4.65 -9.87 -11.64
N THR A 126 5.83 -10.18 -12.15
CA THR A 126 6.81 -11.06 -11.50
C THR A 126 8.09 -10.31 -11.18
N LEU A 127 8.90 -10.88 -10.29
CA LEU A 127 10.23 -10.36 -10.00
C LEU A 127 11.09 -10.32 -11.27
N ASP A 128 11.03 -11.37 -12.08
CA ASP A 128 11.79 -11.46 -13.33
C ASP A 128 11.34 -10.40 -14.35
N ASP A 129 10.02 -10.15 -14.48
CA ASP A 129 9.51 -9.05 -15.30
C ASP A 129 10.03 -7.69 -14.83
N ALA A 130 10.06 -7.47 -13.52
CA ALA A 130 10.54 -6.21 -12.95
C ALA A 130 12.04 -6.00 -13.17
N LEU A 131 12.86 -7.05 -13.00
CA LEU A 131 14.30 -7.01 -13.27
C LEU A 131 14.60 -6.87 -14.77
N ALA A 132 13.80 -7.49 -15.62
CA ALA A 132 13.90 -7.34 -17.08
C ALA A 132 13.35 -6.01 -17.58
N LEU A 133 12.86 -5.13 -16.71
CA LEU A 133 12.22 -3.84 -17.04
C LEU A 133 11.06 -3.99 -18.04
N LYS A 134 10.30 -5.06 -17.94
CA LYS A 134 9.16 -5.32 -18.79
C LYS A 134 8.14 -4.16 -18.65
N GLY A 135 7.73 -3.59 -19.78
CA GLY A 135 6.90 -2.38 -19.81
C GLY A 135 7.62 -1.09 -19.34
N GLY A 136 8.92 -1.14 -19.01
CA GLY A 136 9.73 -0.02 -18.51
C GLY A 136 9.78 0.07 -16.98
N PRO A 137 10.63 0.95 -16.44
CA PRO A 137 10.78 1.09 -15.00
C PRO A 137 9.53 1.70 -14.34
N ILE A 138 9.21 1.25 -13.13
CA ILE A 138 8.17 1.79 -12.26
C ILE A 138 8.80 2.65 -11.14
N HIS A 139 9.96 2.20 -10.64
CA HIS A 139 10.73 2.89 -9.61
C HIS A 139 12.15 3.17 -10.12
N GLY A 140 12.58 4.42 -10.05
CA GLY A 140 13.91 4.82 -10.52
C GLY A 140 14.13 4.49 -12.01
N ASN A 141 15.31 3.96 -12.32
CA ASN A 141 15.70 3.58 -13.68
C ASN A 141 15.77 2.06 -13.89
N ASP A 142 15.74 1.27 -12.83
CA ASP A 142 16.08 -0.16 -12.83
C ASP A 142 15.16 -1.02 -11.94
N ASN A 143 14.14 -0.43 -11.33
CA ASN A 143 13.26 -1.06 -10.36
C ASN A 143 13.95 -1.60 -9.09
N LEU A 144 15.23 -1.30 -8.87
CA LEU A 144 15.93 -1.68 -7.64
C LEU A 144 15.60 -0.70 -6.51
N TYR A 145 14.95 -1.22 -5.50
CA TYR A 145 14.63 -0.43 -4.31
C TYR A 145 15.85 -0.15 -3.46
N ALA A 146 16.65 -1.18 -3.21
CA ALA A 146 17.91 -1.10 -2.48
C ALA A 146 18.84 -2.24 -2.91
N ASP A 147 20.13 -1.94 -2.97
CA ASP A 147 21.21 -2.90 -3.07
C ASP A 147 22.04 -2.78 -1.80
N LEU A 148 22.02 -3.83 -0.97
CA LEU A 148 22.68 -3.84 0.33
C LEU A 148 23.72 -4.95 0.34
N GLU A 149 24.99 -4.56 0.27
CA GLU A 149 26.10 -5.50 0.43
C GLU A 149 26.55 -5.52 1.89
N LEU A 150 26.55 -6.70 2.49
CA LEU A 150 27.12 -6.95 3.82
C LEU A 150 28.23 -7.97 3.71
N ARG A 151 29.48 -7.49 3.78
CA ARG A 151 30.68 -8.31 3.59
C ARG A 151 31.46 -8.44 4.88
N ARG A 152 31.80 -9.68 5.26
CA ARG A 152 32.70 -9.98 6.39
C ARG A 152 33.69 -11.05 6.01
N GLY A 153 35.00 -10.73 6.07
CA GLY A 153 36.08 -11.64 5.68
C GLY A 153 36.27 -11.71 4.16
N ASP A 154 36.82 -12.84 3.69
CA ASP A 154 37.05 -13.12 2.28
C ASP A 154 36.33 -14.42 1.87
N PRO A 155 35.02 -14.36 1.57
CA PRO A 155 34.26 -15.55 1.20
C PRO A 155 34.74 -16.18 -0.10
N GLU A 156 35.14 -15.38 -1.09
CA GLU A 156 35.61 -15.88 -2.38
C GLU A 156 36.89 -16.69 -2.24
N GLY A 157 37.85 -16.22 -1.40
CA GLY A 157 39.07 -16.95 -1.07
C GLY A 157 38.80 -18.25 -0.34
N VAL A 158 37.81 -18.26 0.56
CA VAL A 158 37.41 -19.50 1.27
C VAL A 158 36.75 -20.48 0.30
N PHE A 159 35.84 -20.07 -0.57
CA PHE A 159 35.25 -20.95 -1.59
C PHE A 159 36.28 -21.54 -2.52
N SER A 160 37.25 -20.74 -2.98
CA SER A 160 38.33 -21.20 -3.88
C SER A 160 39.22 -22.26 -3.26
N SER A 161 39.41 -22.23 -1.95
CA SER A 161 40.28 -23.14 -1.19
C SER A 161 39.54 -24.26 -0.46
N ALA A 162 38.20 -24.28 -0.52
CA ALA A 162 37.40 -25.26 0.17
C ALA A 162 37.62 -26.67 -0.37
N ALA A 163 37.78 -27.64 0.52
CA ALA A 163 37.91 -29.05 0.12
C ALA A 163 36.64 -29.59 -0.55
N ARG A 164 35.49 -28.99 -0.26
CA ARG A 164 34.18 -29.35 -0.84
C ARG A 164 33.24 -28.15 -0.76
N VAL A 165 32.53 -27.89 -1.84
CA VAL A 165 31.42 -26.95 -1.92
C VAL A 165 30.13 -27.73 -2.16
N ILE A 166 29.06 -27.40 -1.43
CA ILE A 166 27.72 -27.99 -1.59
C ILE A 166 26.78 -26.84 -1.91
N GLU A 167 26.06 -26.95 -3.02
CA GLU A 167 25.08 -26.02 -3.46
C GLU A 167 23.68 -26.66 -3.43
N GLY A 168 22.68 -25.89 -3.13
CA GLY A 168 21.30 -26.36 -3.11
C GLY A 168 20.31 -25.21 -3.24
N GLU A 169 19.18 -25.47 -3.90
CA GLU A 169 18.06 -24.54 -4.01
C GLU A 169 16.94 -25.00 -3.08
N TYR A 170 16.41 -24.05 -2.31
CA TYR A 170 15.36 -24.31 -1.33
C TYR A 170 14.22 -23.31 -1.56
N SER A 171 13.00 -23.82 -1.74
CA SER A 171 11.80 -22.98 -1.82
C SER A 171 10.84 -23.27 -0.66
N THR A 172 10.22 -22.22 -0.15
CA THR A 172 9.13 -22.32 0.83
C THR A 172 7.84 -21.86 0.17
N GLY A 173 6.76 -22.61 0.38
CA GLY A 173 5.42 -22.26 -0.10
C GLY A 173 4.76 -21.20 0.77
#